data_63aa9bf54aa9f278358913974bfb249d
#
_entry.id   63aa9bf54aa9f278358913974bfb249d
#
_cell.length_a   1.000
_cell.length_b   1.000
_cell.length_c   1.000
_cell.angle_alpha   90.00
_cell.angle_beta   90.00
_cell.angle_gamma   90.00
#
_symmetry.space_group_name_H-M   'P 1'
#
loop_
_entity.id
_entity.type
_entity.pdbx_description
1 polymer ?
#
loop_
_entity_poly.entity_id
_entity_poly.type
_entity_poly.pdbx_seq_one_letter_code
_entity_poly.pdbx_strand_id
1 'polypeptide(L)'
;ALTMLGVTRLMASADQLPQLLSQQEEQVSVAIRPMLRAGWLRTGYYSTLTDENDGLIDTLEQVRRSGSLGDLPLVVITATGPVWWPEMPGQVNPAKFRKMWLELQQNLTTLSTNSRQVFADQSSHFIPFDQPELVTTAVRQLIDRERTSPRRSGGAFPADQ
;
A
#
# COMPACT_ATOMS: atom_id res chain seq x y z
N ALA A 1 -17.01 11.20 -14.33
CA ALA A 1 -17.74 11.96 -15.38
C ALA A 1 -16.80 12.86 -16.20
N LEU A 2 -15.97 13.71 -15.58
CA LEU A 2 -15.07 14.64 -16.32
C LEU A 2 -14.01 13.94 -17.16
N THR A 3 -13.52 12.77 -16.70
CA THR A 3 -12.52 11.97 -17.41
C THR A 3 -13.08 11.34 -18.69
N MET A 4 -14.34 10.93 -18.66
CA MET A 4 -15.04 10.39 -19.83
C MET A 4 -15.19 11.44 -20.95
N LEU A 5 -15.25 12.72 -20.59
CA LEU A 5 -15.35 13.83 -21.53
C LEU A 5 -14.00 14.33 -22.06
N GLY A 6 -12.90 13.67 -21.69
CA GLY A 6 -11.54 14.09 -22.09
C GLY A 6 -11.02 15.35 -21.41
N VAL A 7 -11.72 15.86 -20.39
CA VAL A 7 -11.33 17.09 -19.67
C VAL A 7 -9.99 16.93 -18.99
N THR A 8 -9.70 15.77 -18.40
CA THR A 8 -8.39 15.47 -17.80
C THR A 8 -7.25 15.46 -18.81
N ARG A 9 -7.52 15.01 -20.06
CA ARG A 9 -6.53 15.10 -21.15
C ARG A 9 -6.26 16.54 -21.56
N LEU A 10 -7.31 17.36 -21.61
CA LEU A 10 -7.19 18.78 -21.95
C LEU A 10 -6.40 19.53 -20.85
N MET A 11 -6.68 19.24 -19.58
CA MET A 11 -5.93 19.83 -18.45
C MET A 11 -4.46 19.40 -18.48
N ALA A 12 -4.17 18.14 -18.77
CA ALA A 12 -2.79 17.66 -18.86
C ALA A 12 -2.04 18.24 -20.07
N SER A 13 -2.70 18.48 -21.20
CA SER A 13 -2.10 19.14 -22.37
C SER A 13 -1.78 20.61 -22.12
N ALA A 14 -2.45 21.24 -21.14
CA ALA A 14 -2.19 22.59 -20.68
C ALA A 14 -1.22 22.68 -19.49
N ASP A 15 -0.51 21.60 -19.17
CA ASP A 15 0.39 21.47 -18.00
C ASP A 15 -0.34 21.71 -16.63
N GLN A 16 -1.65 21.56 -16.61
CA GLN A 16 -2.49 21.72 -15.43
C GLN A 16 -2.87 20.36 -14.83
N LEU A 17 -1.87 19.55 -14.52
CA LEU A 17 -2.13 18.33 -13.77
C LEU A 17 -2.64 18.67 -12.36
N PRO A 18 -3.63 17.93 -11.84
CA PRO A 18 -4.00 18.06 -10.43
C PRO A 18 -2.77 17.91 -9.52
N GLN A 19 -2.67 18.74 -8.51
CA GLN A 19 -1.51 18.81 -7.61
C GLN A 19 -1.11 17.43 -7.04
N LEU A 20 -2.09 16.57 -6.76
CA LEU A 20 -1.86 15.20 -6.27
C LEU A 20 -1.06 14.35 -7.29
N LEU A 21 -1.39 14.46 -8.58
CA LEU A 21 -0.72 13.71 -9.65
C LEU A 21 0.69 14.24 -9.91
N SER A 22 0.90 15.55 -9.82
CA SER A 22 2.22 16.15 -9.96
C SER A 22 3.15 15.73 -8.83
N GLN A 23 2.68 15.67 -7.60
CA GLN A 23 3.46 15.16 -6.47
C GLN A 23 3.86 13.69 -6.63
N GLN A 24 2.96 12.83 -7.11
CA GLN A 24 3.29 11.44 -7.38
C GLN A 24 4.32 11.30 -8.51
N GLU A 25 4.23 12.16 -9.51
CA GLU A 25 5.19 12.17 -10.62
C GLU A 25 6.60 12.53 -10.18
N GLU A 26 6.76 13.46 -9.24
CA GLU A 26 8.06 13.85 -8.68
C GLU A 26 8.76 12.69 -7.95
N GLN A 27 8.02 11.75 -7.40
CA GLN A 27 8.55 10.60 -6.65
C GLN A 27 9.12 9.49 -7.55
N VAL A 28 8.88 9.54 -8.86
CA VAL A 28 9.36 8.51 -9.78
C VAL A 28 10.44 9.05 -10.70
N SER A 29 11.25 8.12 -11.24
CA SER A 29 12.31 8.50 -12.17
C SER A 29 11.73 9.17 -13.42
N VAL A 30 12.44 10.14 -13.98
CA VAL A 30 12.04 10.91 -15.17
C VAL A 30 11.68 10.01 -16.33
N ALA A 31 12.35 8.86 -16.48
CA ALA A 31 12.09 7.90 -17.54
C ALA A 31 10.68 7.24 -17.46
N ILE A 32 10.09 7.16 -16.28
CA ILE A 32 8.79 6.50 -16.06
C ILE A 32 7.63 7.50 -16.12
N ARG A 33 7.88 8.78 -15.91
CA ARG A 33 6.84 9.84 -15.87
C ARG A 33 5.91 9.84 -17.07
N PRO A 34 6.37 9.68 -18.33
CA PRO A 34 5.46 9.63 -19.48
C PRO A 34 4.49 8.45 -19.42
N MET A 35 4.93 7.29 -18.90
CA MET A 35 4.08 6.11 -18.74
C MET A 35 3.00 6.33 -17.68
N LEU A 36 3.36 6.95 -16.55
CA LEU A 36 2.41 7.33 -15.49
C LEU A 36 1.35 8.29 -16.01
N ARG A 37 1.76 9.37 -16.68
CA ARG A 37 0.84 10.34 -17.30
C ARG A 37 -0.11 9.65 -18.25
N ALA A 38 0.41 8.78 -19.13
CA ALA A 38 -0.42 8.02 -20.07
C ALA A 38 -1.43 7.12 -19.35
N GLY A 39 -1.07 6.52 -18.22
CA GLY A 39 -1.96 5.73 -17.39
C GLY A 39 -3.10 6.55 -16.79
N TRP A 40 -2.78 7.66 -16.13
CA TRP A 40 -3.76 8.55 -15.50
C TRP A 40 -4.73 9.19 -16.47
N LEU A 41 -4.33 9.39 -17.72
CA LEU A 41 -5.15 9.99 -18.77
C LEU A 41 -6.08 8.99 -19.47
N ARG A 42 -6.00 7.70 -19.11
CA ARG A 42 -6.95 6.70 -19.64
C ARG A 42 -8.31 6.88 -18.98
N THR A 43 -9.36 6.83 -19.80
CA THR A 43 -10.74 6.93 -19.29
C THR A 43 -11.09 5.83 -18.29
N GLY A 44 -10.52 4.62 -18.48
CA GLY A 44 -10.70 3.48 -17.59
C GLY A 44 -10.00 3.61 -16.24
N TYR A 45 -9.00 4.47 -16.08
CA TYR A 45 -8.25 4.58 -14.82
C TYR A 45 -9.16 4.94 -13.64
N TYR A 46 -9.98 5.96 -13.81
CA TYR A 46 -10.86 6.43 -12.73
C TYR A 46 -12.08 5.53 -12.51
N SER A 47 -12.57 4.85 -13.55
CA SER A 47 -13.61 3.83 -13.35
C SER A 47 -13.07 2.65 -12.54
N THR A 48 -11.86 2.17 -12.86
CA THR A 48 -11.21 1.12 -12.08
C THR A 48 -11.01 1.52 -10.61
N LEU A 49 -10.55 2.76 -10.35
CA LEU A 49 -10.44 3.26 -8.97
C LEU A 49 -11.79 3.28 -8.23
N THR A 50 -12.87 3.62 -8.95
CA THR A 50 -14.22 3.60 -8.37
C THR A 50 -14.65 2.18 -8.07
N ASP A 51 -14.46 1.25 -9.02
CA ASP A 51 -14.81 -0.16 -8.86
C ASP A 51 -14.00 -0.82 -7.73
N GLU A 52 -12.70 -0.50 -7.61
CA GLU A 52 -11.86 -0.95 -6.50
C GLU A 52 -12.36 -0.42 -5.15
N ASN A 53 -12.75 0.85 -5.11
CA ASN A 53 -13.27 1.47 -3.88
C ASN A 53 -14.64 0.89 -3.48
N ASP A 54 -15.50 0.61 -4.45
CA ASP A 54 -16.80 -0.03 -4.22
C ASP A 54 -16.63 -1.48 -3.73
N GLY A 55 -15.61 -2.20 -4.23
CA GLY A 55 -15.24 -3.55 -3.80
C GLY A 55 -14.49 -3.61 -2.46
N LEU A 56 -14.11 -2.46 -1.88
CA LEU A 56 -13.29 -2.42 -0.67
C LEU A 56 -13.97 -3.11 0.53
N ILE A 57 -15.26 -2.89 0.72
CA ILE A 57 -16.02 -3.47 1.84
C ILE A 57 -16.02 -5.00 1.75
N ASP A 58 -16.29 -5.54 0.57
CA ASP A 58 -16.26 -6.99 0.34
C ASP A 58 -14.86 -7.57 0.56
N THR A 59 -13.84 -6.87 0.11
CA THR A 59 -12.43 -7.24 0.32
C THR A 59 -12.07 -7.25 1.81
N LEU A 60 -12.47 -6.24 2.57
CA LEU A 60 -12.26 -6.20 4.03
C LEU A 60 -12.98 -7.35 4.75
N GLU A 61 -14.18 -7.71 4.29
CA GLU A 61 -14.94 -8.85 4.82
C GLU A 61 -14.22 -10.18 4.53
N GLN A 62 -13.69 -10.38 3.32
CA GLN A 62 -12.89 -11.55 2.95
C GLN A 62 -11.63 -11.65 3.81
N VAL A 63 -10.89 -10.55 3.96
CA VAL A 63 -9.68 -10.51 4.82
C VAL A 63 -10.04 -10.85 6.26
N ARG A 64 -11.16 -10.35 6.79
CA ARG A 64 -11.61 -10.67 8.14
C ARG A 64 -11.93 -12.15 8.33
N ARG A 65 -12.40 -12.83 7.29
CA ARG A 65 -12.71 -14.27 7.29
C ARG A 65 -11.50 -15.15 7.08
N SER A 66 -10.40 -14.65 6.54
CA SER A 66 -9.20 -15.44 6.23
C SER A 66 -8.52 -16.05 7.46
N GLY A 67 -8.77 -15.49 8.64
CA GLY A 67 -8.26 -16.01 9.91
C GLY A 67 -6.76 -15.83 10.11
N SER A 68 -6.16 -16.73 10.88
CA SER A 68 -4.74 -16.68 11.22
C SER A 68 -3.87 -17.23 10.08
N LEU A 69 -2.70 -16.64 9.90
CA LEU A 69 -1.64 -17.16 9.02
C LEU A 69 -0.83 -18.30 9.66
N GLY A 70 -1.20 -18.71 10.89
CA GLY A 70 -0.47 -19.74 11.64
C GLY A 70 0.95 -19.33 11.95
N ASP A 71 1.93 -20.08 11.47
CA ASP A 71 3.37 -19.85 11.67
C ASP A 71 4.09 -19.34 10.40
N LEU A 72 3.33 -18.90 9.39
CA LEU A 72 3.91 -18.31 8.19
C LEU A 72 4.73 -17.06 8.55
N PRO A 73 5.95 -16.91 8.02
CA PRO A 73 6.74 -15.71 8.28
C PRO A 73 6.03 -14.45 7.81
N LEU A 74 5.84 -13.51 8.72
CA LEU A 74 5.17 -12.24 8.45
C LEU A 74 6.07 -11.07 8.82
N VAL A 75 6.22 -10.12 7.91
CA VAL A 75 6.84 -8.82 8.23
C VAL A 75 5.84 -7.71 7.98
N VAL A 76 5.49 -6.99 9.02
CA VAL A 76 4.66 -5.79 8.94
C VAL A 76 5.58 -4.59 8.87
N ILE A 77 5.55 -3.86 7.76
CA ILE A 77 6.32 -2.62 7.59
C ILE A 77 5.37 -1.45 7.81
N THR A 78 5.65 -0.64 8.82
CA THR A 78 4.77 0.44 9.26
C THR A 78 5.39 1.78 8.96
N ALA A 79 4.74 2.61 8.15
CA ALA A 79 5.15 4.00 7.93
C ALA A 79 4.93 4.83 9.19
N THR A 80 5.97 5.53 9.62
CA THR A 80 5.96 6.42 10.79
C THR A 80 6.63 7.76 10.55
N GLY A 81 7.05 8.02 9.31
CA GLY A 81 7.70 9.27 8.92
C GLY A 81 6.78 10.49 9.07
N PRO A 82 7.36 11.68 9.26
CA PRO A 82 6.60 12.89 9.53
C PRO A 82 5.69 13.34 8.37
N VAL A 83 6.06 13.01 7.15
CA VAL A 83 5.32 13.39 5.91
C VAL A 83 4.09 12.51 5.69
N TRP A 84 3.98 11.40 6.41
CA TRP A 84 2.86 10.46 6.19
C TRP A 84 1.53 10.93 6.77
N TRP A 85 1.59 11.85 7.76
CA TRP A 85 0.38 12.30 8.42
C TRP A 85 -0.35 13.29 7.51
N PRO A 86 -1.46 12.89 6.86
CA PRO A 86 -2.23 13.81 6.05
C PRO A 86 -2.70 14.97 6.91
N GLU A 87 -2.80 16.15 6.32
CA GLU A 87 -3.55 17.25 6.91
C GLU A 87 -5.00 16.78 7.05
N MET A 88 -5.32 16.30 8.24
CA MET A 88 -6.67 15.79 8.52
C MET A 88 -7.64 16.96 8.57
N PRO A 89 -8.85 16.81 8.01
CA PRO A 89 -9.89 17.80 8.20
C PRO A 89 -10.05 18.12 9.69
N GLY A 90 -10.16 19.38 10.07
CA GLY A 90 -9.97 19.97 11.40
C GLY A 90 -10.72 19.38 12.61
N GLN A 91 -11.33 18.21 12.47
CA GLN A 91 -12.01 17.48 13.55
C GLN A 91 -11.23 16.23 14.05
N VAL A 92 -10.17 15.82 13.37
CA VAL A 92 -9.40 14.64 13.75
C VAL A 92 -8.16 15.06 14.52
N ASN A 93 -8.05 14.61 15.77
CA ASN A 93 -6.85 14.84 16.57
C ASN A 93 -5.68 13.98 16.02
N PRO A 94 -4.59 14.58 15.53
CA PRO A 94 -3.48 13.85 14.90
C PRO A 94 -2.82 12.83 15.85
N ALA A 95 -2.71 13.14 17.13
CA ALA A 95 -2.10 12.24 18.11
C ALA A 95 -2.98 11.00 18.35
N LYS A 96 -4.29 11.17 18.42
CA LYS A 96 -5.23 10.03 18.53
C LYS A 96 -5.20 9.16 17.30
N PHE A 97 -5.16 9.78 16.11
CA PHE A 97 -5.06 9.05 14.86
C PHE A 97 -3.76 8.24 14.80
N ARG A 98 -2.63 8.87 15.12
CA ARG A 98 -1.33 8.20 15.16
C ARG A 98 -1.33 7.00 16.09
N LYS A 99 -1.88 7.17 17.29
CA LYS A 99 -1.98 6.07 18.26
C LYS A 99 -2.80 4.92 17.70
N MET A 100 -3.99 5.21 17.20
CA MET A 100 -4.87 4.21 16.57
C MET A 100 -4.18 3.50 15.41
N TRP A 101 -3.50 4.24 14.53
CA TRP A 101 -2.75 3.68 13.42
C TRP A 101 -1.68 2.69 13.88
N LEU A 102 -0.86 3.07 14.84
CA LEU A 102 0.20 2.20 15.38
C LEU A 102 -0.38 0.95 16.02
N GLU A 103 -1.48 1.07 16.76
CA GLU A 103 -2.19 -0.07 17.36
C GLU A 103 -2.74 -1.02 16.28
N LEU A 104 -3.34 -0.50 15.21
CA LEU A 104 -3.83 -1.30 14.09
C LEU A 104 -2.68 -2.02 13.37
N GLN A 105 -1.58 -1.33 13.12
CA GLN A 105 -0.41 -1.93 12.48
C GLN A 105 0.25 -3.00 13.38
N GLN A 106 0.30 -2.77 14.66
CA GLN A 106 0.79 -3.78 15.62
C GLN A 106 -0.14 -5.00 15.66
N ASN A 107 -1.45 -4.81 15.60
CA ASN A 107 -2.41 -5.91 15.56
C ASN A 107 -2.21 -6.83 14.35
N LEU A 108 -1.71 -6.32 13.22
CA LEU A 108 -1.39 -7.16 12.06
C LEU A 108 -0.33 -8.21 12.39
N THR A 109 0.57 -7.96 13.34
CA THR A 109 1.58 -8.95 13.75
C THR A 109 0.97 -10.15 14.45
N THR A 110 -0.23 -10.03 15.00
CA THR A 110 -0.92 -11.16 15.65
C THR A 110 -1.48 -12.17 14.68
N LEU A 111 -1.52 -11.85 13.38
CA LEU A 111 -1.98 -12.79 12.34
C LEU A 111 -1.04 -14.00 12.20
N SER A 112 0.22 -13.89 12.61
CA SER A 112 1.17 -15.00 12.58
C SER A 112 1.95 -15.09 13.88
N THR A 113 2.19 -16.33 14.34
CA THR A 113 3.09 -16.60 15.48
C THR A 113 4.56 -16.36 15.12
N ASN A 114 4.91 -16.27 13.84
CA ASN A 114 6.24 -15.97 13.31
C ASN A 114 6.27 -14.60 12.64
N SER A 115 5.85 -13.59 13.36
CA SER A 115 5.76 -12.24 12.86
C SER A 115 6.81 -11.30 13.44
N ARG A 116 7.09 -10.21 12.72
CA ARG A 116 7.85 -9.06 13.22
C ARG A 116 7.34 -7.77 12.61
N GLN A 117 7.53 -6.67 13.33
CA GLN A 117 7.26 -5.32 12.83
C GLN A 117 8.56 -4.58 12.55
N VAL A 118 8.55 -3.79 11.48
CA VAL A 118 9.65 -2.89 11.09
C VAL A 118 9.06 -1.50 10.86
N PHE A 119 9.70 -0.48 11.40
CA PHE A 119 9.24 0.89 11.25
C PHE A 119 9.99 1.60 10.12
N ALA A 120 9.23 2.19 9.20
CA ALA A 120 9.72 3.03 8.12
C ALA A 120 9.59 4.51 8.57
N ASP A 121 10.54 4.97 9.37
CA ASP A 121 10.51 6.25 10.07
C ASP A 121 10.79 7.46 9.18
N GLN A 122 11.33 7.24 7.99
CA GLN A 122 11.57 8.26 6.97
C GLN A 122 10.61 8.15 5.80
N SER A 123 9.57 7.30 5.91
CA SER A 123 8.63 7.04 4.82
C SER A 123 7.30 7.75 5.03
N SER A 124 6.74 8.21 3.91
CA SER A 124 5.34 8.54 3.77
C SER A 124 4.48 7.25 3.70
N HIS A 125 3.24 7.38 3.22
CA HIS A 125 2.39 6.21 2.94
C HIS A 125 3.00 5.25 1.90
N PHE A 126 3.84 5.76 1.03
CA PHE A 126 4.42 5.01 -0.09
C PHE A 126 5.79 4.40 0.24
N ILE A 127 5.87 3.54 1.24
CA ILE A 127 7.11 2.93 1.72
C ILE A 127 8.00 2.37 0.60
N PRO A 128 7.49 1.67 -0.44
CA PRO A 128 8.34 1.15 -1.52
C PRO A 128 9.03 2.22 -2.36
N PHE A 129 8.52 3.46 -2.37
CA PHE A 129 9.13 4.58 -3.06
C PHE A 129 10.10 5.36 -2.18
N ASP A 130 9.75 5.54 -0.91
CA ASP A 130 10.53 6.37 0.01
C ASP A 130 11.71 5.60 0.62
N GLN A 131 11.49 4.32 0.96
CA GLN A 131 12.49 3.43 1.57
C GLN A 131 12.55 2.06 0.87
N PRO A 132 12.88 1.97 -0.43
CA PRO A 132 12.88 0.72 -1.21
C PRO A 132 13.84 -0.32 -0.63
N GLU A 133 14.96 0.11 -0.05
CA GLU A 133 15.95 -0.78 0.56
C GLU A 133 15.40 -1.51 1.79
N LEU A 134 14.53 -0.85 2.56
CA LEU A 134 13.87 -1.46 3.70
C LEU A 134 12.97 -2.62 3.26
N VAL A 135 12.18 -2.40 2.20
CA VAL A 135 11.29 -3.41 1.63
C VAL A 135 12.10 -4.57 1.04
N THR A 136 13.12 -4.26 0.24
CA THR A 136 14.00 -5.26 -0.39
C THR A 136 14.68 -6.12 0.68
N THR A 137 15.19 -5.49 1.73
CA THR A 137 15.84 -6.19 2.86
C THR A 137 14.86 -7.10 3.59
N ALA A 138 13.63 -6.63 3.85
CA ALA A 138 12.60 -7.45 4.50
C ALA A 138 12.25 -8.69 3.66
N VAL A 139 12.08 -8.54 2.35
CA VAL A 139 11.80 -9.64 1.42
C VAL A 139 12.96 -10.63 1.38
N ARG A 140 14.21 -10.18 1.24
CA ARG A 140 15.38 -11.05 1.26
C ARG A 140 15.48 -11.88 2.54
N GLN A 141 15.29 -11.24 3.68
CA GLN A 141 15.31 -11.93 4.96
C GLN A 141 14.21 -12.98 5.12
N LEU A 142 13.02 -12.74 4.57
CA LEU A 142 11.96 -13.75 4.53
C LEU A 142 12.37 -14.96 3.68
N ILE A 143 12.88 -14.70 2.48
CA ILE A 143 13.35 -15.77 1.56
C ILE A 143 14.46 -16.58 2.20
N ASP A 144 15.46 -15.93 2.80
CA ASP A 144 16.61 -16.61 3.39
C ASP A 144 16.21 -17.47 4.59
N ARG A 145 15.26 -16.99 5.42
CA ARG A 145 14.70 -17.78 6.51
C ARG A 145 13.99 -19.03 6.02
N GLU A 146 13.17 -18.93 4.97
CA GLU A 146 12.46 -20.07 4.41
C GLU A 146 13.42 -21.07 3.76
N ARG A 147 14.50 -20.62 3.15
CA ARG A 147 15.54 -21.50 2.57
C ARG A 147 16.33 -22.26 3.62
N THR A 148 16.53 -21.67 4.79
CA THR A 148 17.29 -22.27 5.90
C THR A 148 16.41 -23.06 6.87
N SER A 149 15.10 -22.85 6.84
CA SER A 149 14.15 -23.62 7.64
C SER A 149 14.01 -25.05 7.09
N PRO A 150 13.99 -26.08 7.95
CA PRO A 150 13.69 -27.43 7.49
C PRO A 150 12.32 -27.41 6.80
N ARG A 151 12.25 -28.01 5.59
CA ARG A 151 11.05 -28.05 4.76
C ARG A 151 9.84 -28.39 5.61
N ARG A 152 8.90 -27.45 5.71
CA ARG A 152 7.60 -27.74 6.31
C ARG A 152 6.95 -28.85 5.48
N SER A 153 6.78 -30.02 6.09
CA SER A 153 6.07 -31.12 5.46
C SER A 153 4.62 -30.71 5.22
N GLY A 154 4.30 -30.35 3.96
CA GLY A 154 2.98 -30.43 3.35
C GLY A 154 1.84 -29.72 4.08
N GLY A 155 1.77 -28.40 4.03
CA GLY A 155 0.51 -27.70 4.04
C GLY A 155 -0.04 -27.64 2.61
N ALA A 156 -0.87 -28.61 2.23
CA ALA A 156 -1.68 -28.48 1.03
C ALA A 156 -2.58 -27.26 1.22
N PHE A 157 -2.53 -26.32 0.27
CA PHE A 157 -3.60 -25.31 0.18
C PHE A 157 -4.93 -26.06 0.09
N PRO A 158 -5.93 -25.71 0.89
CA PRO A 158 -7.25 -26.28 0.69
C PRO A 158 -7.67 -25.96 -0.74
N ALA A 159 -7.87 -27.02 -1.54
CA ALA A 159 -8.46 -26.89 -2.85
C ALA A 159 -9.89 -26.34 -2.66
N ASP A 160 -10.23 -25.39 -3.50
CA ASP A 160 -11.51 -24.68 -3.59
C ASP A 160 -12.72 -25.50 -3.14
N GLN A 161 -13.49 -24.91 -2.22
CA GLN A 161 -14.94 -25.17 -2.10
C GLN A 161 -15.69 -23.87 -2.39
#